data_98848aaec36290a30cf98f80219069cf
#
_entry.id   98848aaec36290a30cf98f80219069cf
#
_cell.length_a   1.000
_cell.length_b   1.000
_cell.length_c   1.000
_cell.angle_alpha   90.00
_cell.angle_beta   90.00
_cell.angle_gamma   90.00
#
_symmetry.space_group_name_H-M   'P 1'
#
loop_
_entity.id
_entity.type
_entity.pdbx_description
1 polymer ?
#
loop_
_entity_poly.entity_id
_entity_poly.type
_entity_poly.pdbx_seq_one_letter_code
_entity_poly.pdbx_strand_id
1 'polypeptide(L)'
;MELTNIREIFRNKDKFADKEVTIGGWVRSNRNSKNFGFIVVNDGTFFEPIQVVYGNGLDNYDEVGKINVGAAIIVRGTLVLTPDAKQPFEIQAAEATVEGASTPDYPLQKKRHTFEYLRTISHLRPRTNTFEAVFRVRSLCAYAIHKFFQERDFVYVHTPLITGSDCEGAGEMFQVTTLDLNNLPMTEEGKVDFSKDFFNKPTNLTVSGQLNGETYAMAFKNIYTFGPTFRAENSNTTRHAAEFWMIEPEIAFADLEDDMMLAESMLKYVINYVLENAPEEMAFFNNFVDKGLLDRLRNVVENDFARVTYTEAIDILSKHNDKFDYKVSWGCDLQTEHERYLTEQIYKRPVFVTDYPKEIKAFYMKLNDDGKTVAAVDCLVPGIGEIIGGSQREDDYDKLLARINELGLSEDDYKFYLDLRKYGSARHAGFGLGFERCVMYLTGMGNIRDVIPFPRTVNNCEL
;
A
#
# COMPACT_ATOMS: atom_id res chain seq x y z
N MET A 1 -26.88 23.34 7.45
CA MET A 1 -27.65 22.06 7.46
C MET A 1 -26.69 20.99 7.98
N GLU A 2 -27.08 20.28 9.01
CA GLU A 2 -26.28 19.19 9.56
C GLU A 2 -26.68 17.88 8.86
N LEU A 3 -25.71 17.22 8.21
CA LEU A 3 -25.92 15.94 7.52
C LEU A 3 -25.55 14.79 8.45
N THR A 4 -26.40 13.77 8.49
CA THR A 4 -26.13 12.51 9.19
C THR A 4 -25.37 11.55 8.27
N ASN A 5 -24.21 11.06 8.71
CA ASN A 5 -23.44 10.08 7.94
C ASN A 5 -24.17 8.74 7.85
N ILE A 6 -24.17 8.12 6.67
CA ILE A 6 -24.75 6.80 6.44
C ILE A 6 -24.14 5.76 7.39
N ARG A 7 -22.81 5.84 7.63
CA ARG A 7 -22.12 5.00 8.63
C ARG A 7 -22.74 5.10 10.02
N GLU A 8 -23.11 6.29 10.47
CA GLU A 8 -23.69 6.49 11.79
C GLU A 8 -25.07 5.85 11.88
N ILE A 9 -25.86 5.95 10.82
CA ILE A 9 -27.17 5.30 10.72
C ILE A 9 -27.04 3.76 10.81
N PHE A 10 -26.14 3.16 10.02
CA PHE A 10 -25.91 1.70 10.05
C PHE A 10 -25.46 1.19 11.42
N ARG A 11 -24.56 1.95 12.08
CA ARG A 11 -24.05 1.56 13.41
C ARG A 11 -25.03 1.74 14.54
N ASN A 12 -26.00 2.67 14.40
CA ASN A 12 -26.92 3.07 15.46
C ASN A 12 -28.37 3.12 14.98
N LYS A 13 -28.79 2.19 14.11
CA LYS A 13 -30.11 2.20 13.44
C LYS A 13 -31.27 2.41 14.41
N ASP A 14 -31.22 1.78 15.59
CA ASP A 14 -32.29 1.85 16.59
C ASP A 14 -32.39 3.27 17.22
N LYS A 15 -31.28 4.02 17.28
CA LYS A 15 -31.26 5.43 17.72
C LYS A 15 -32.01 6.34 16.74
N PHE A 16 -31.99 6.01 15.45
CA PHE A 16 -32.59 6.78 14.37
C PHE A 16 -33.98 6.28 13.94
N ALA A 17 -34.40 5.11 14.41
CA ALA A 17 -35.72 4.54 14.07
C ALA A 17 -36.85 5.53 14.36
N ASP A 18 -37.74 5.71 13.38
CA ASP A 18 -38.89 6.63 13.39
C ASP A 18 -38.51 8.11 13.61
N LYS A 19 -37.25 8.47 13.41
CA LYS A 19 -36.76 9.87 13.49
C LYS A 19 -36.45 10.42 12.13
N GLU A 20 -36.55 11.74 12.06
CA GLU A 20 -36.10 12.48 10.88
C GLU A 20 -34.57 12.50 10.82
N VAL A 21 -34.01 12.21 9.63
CA VAL A 21 -32.60 12.28 9.29
C VAL A 21 -32.43 13.08 7.99
N THR A 22 -31.29 13.74 7.86
CA THR A 22 -30.90 14.39 6.61
C THR A 22 -29.58 13.79 6.15
N ILE A 23 -29.57 13.20 4.95
CA ILE A 23 -28.37 12.64 4.33
C ILE A 23 -28.02 13.40 3.06
N GLY A 24 -26.74 13.42 2.69
CA GLY A 24 -26.29 13.90 1.38
C GLY A 24 -25.37 12.84 0.74
N GLY A 25 -25.50 12.61 -0.56
CA GLY A 25 -24.69 11.61 -1.22
C GLY A 25 -24.92 11.52 -2.72
N TRP A 26 -24.34 10.48 -3.33
CA TRP A 26 -24.43 10.24 -4.77
C TRP A 26 -25.36 9.08 -5.10
N VAL A 27 -26.17 9.30 -6.13
CA VAL A 27 -27.15 8.31 -6.61
C VAL A 27 -26.43 7.13 -7.27
N ARG A 28 -26.66 5.95 -6.73
CA ARG A 28 -26.16 4.67 -7.30
C ARG A 28 -27.19 4.01 -8.22
N SER A 29 -28.46 4.19 -7.93
CA SER A 29 -29.57 3.79 -8.80
C SER A 29 -30.81 4.60 -8.48
N ASN A 30 -31.65 4.82 -9.49
CA ASN A 30 -32.98 5.39 -9.36
C ASN A 30 -33.97 4.47 -10.10
N ARG A 31 -35.07 4.13 -9.48
CA ARG A 31 -36.18 3.38 -10.05
C ARG A 31 -37.48 4.12 -9.75
N ASN A 32 -38.08 4.69 -10.77
CA ASN A 32 -39.32 5.41 -10.64
C ASN A 32 -40.50 4.55 -11.12
N SER A 33 -41.63 4.65 -10.43
CA SER A 33 -42.93 4.12 -10.84
C SER A 33 -43.95 5.25 -10.85
N LYS A 34 -45.25 4.97 -11.16
CA LYS A 34 -46.23 6.04 -11.30
C LYS A 34 -46.54 6.82 -10.00
N ASN A 35 -46.33 6.21 -8.83
CA ASN A 35 -46.77 6.79 -7.55
C ASN A 35 -45.61 6.93 -6.54
N PHE A 36 -44.53 6.20 -6.71
CA PHE A 36 -43.38 6.21 -5.82
C PHE A 36 -42.12 5.74 -6.56
N GLY A 37 -40.97 5.98 -5.98
CA GLY A 37 -39.72 5.48 -6.49
C GLY A 37 -38.71 5.16 -5.39
N PHE A 38 -37.60 4.54 -5.82
CA PHE A 38 -36.50 4.14 -4.95
C PHE A 38 -35.19 4.71 -5.47
N ILE A 39 -34.49 5.40 -4.62
CA ILE A 39 -33.12 5.86 -4.88
C ILE A 39 -32.18 5.12 -3.93
N VAL A 40 -31.08 4.62 -4.46
CA VAL A 40 -29.98 4.10 -3.64
C VAL A 40 -28.91 5.18 -3.59
N VAL A 41 -28.57 5.63 -2.39
CA VAL A 41 -27.63 6.74 -2.12
C VAL A 41 -26.42 6.20 -1.35
N ASN A 42 -25.24 6.62 -1.75
CA ASN A 42 -23.99 6.39 -1.04
C ASN A 42 -23.31 7.73 -0.77
N ASP A 43 -22.90 7.95 0.49
CA ASP A 43 -22.23 9.17 0.92
C ASP A 43 -20.70 9.02 1.06
N GLY A 44 -20.18 7.82 0.76
CA GLY A 44 -18.77 7.47 0.92
C GLY A 44 -18.32 7.23 2.37
N THR A 45 -19.19 7.38 3.37
CA THR A 45 -18.83 7.13 4.77
C THR A 45 -18.94 5.67 5.16
N PHE A 46 -19.74 4.88 4.44
CA PHE A 46 -19.94 3.46 4.67
C PHE A 46 -20.03 2.68 3.36
N PHE A 47 -19.60 1.43 3.37
CA PHE A 47 -19.59 0.58 2.17
C PHE A 47 -20.99 0.29 1.64
N GLU A 48 -21.92 -0.04 2.55
CA GLU A 48 -23.31 -0.31 2.18
C GLU A 48 -24.06 1.00 1.93
N PRO A 49 -24.73 1.15 0.76
CA PRO A 49 -25.53 2.32 0.46
C PRO A 49 -26.89 2.23 1.17
N ILE A 50 -27.56 3.38 1.32
CA ILE A 50 -28.91 3.46 1.90
C ILE A 50 -29.99 3.56 0.81
N GLN A 51 -31.13 2.91 1.05
CA GLN A 51 -32.34 3.07 0.21
C GLN A 51 -33.17 4.25 0.69
N VAL A 52 -33.57 5.08 -0.24
CA VAL A 52 -34.54 6.16 -0.07
C VAL A 52 -35.79 5.83 -0.85
N VAL A 53 -36.95 5.89 -0.19
CA VAL A 53 -38.29 5.78 -0.83
C VAL A 53 -38.86 7.19 -0.96
N TYR A 54 -39.31 7.56 -2.14
CA TYR A 54 -39.96 8.85 -2.38
C TYR A 54 -41.30 8.66 -3.06
N GLY A 55 -42.28 9.43 -2.70
CA GLY A 55 -43.62 9.38 -3.23
C GLY A 55 -44.00 10.60 -4.03
N ASN A 56 -45.16 10.53 -4.69
CA ASN A 56 -45.76 11.65 -5.45
C ASN A 56 -46.21 12.84 -4.59
N GLY A 57 -46.01 12.77 -3.28
CA GLY A 57 -46.18 13.89 -2.36
C GLY A 57 -45.00 14.86 -2.31
N LEU A 58 -43.88 14.51 -2.94
CA LEU A 58 -42.75 15.44 -3.08
C LEU A 58 -43.09 16.54 -4.10
N ASP A 59 -42.81 17.82 -3.76
CA ASP A 59 -43.06 18.96 -4.67
C ASP A 59 -42.35 18.81 -6.02
N ASN A 60 -41.16 18.20 -6.01
CA ASN A 60 -40.31 17.94 -7.18
C ASN A 60 -40.22 16.49 -7.60
N TYR A 61 -41.28 15.69 -7.38
CA TYR A 61 -41.35 14.26 -7.70
C TYR A 61 -40.87 13.92 -9.13
N ASP A 62 -41.32 14.71 -10.12
CA ASP A 62 -40.96 14.49 -11.53
C ASP A 62 -39.49 14.76 -11.83
N GLU A 63 -38.88 15.72 -11.13
CA GLU A 63 -37.46 16.00 -11.22
C GLU A 63 -36.65 14.86 -10.60
N VAL A 64 -36.95 14.49 -9.36
CA VAL A 64 -36.30 13.40 -8.62
C VAL A 64 -36.43 12.08 -9.37
N GLY A 65 -37.60 11.82 -9.98
CA GLY A 65 -37.85 10.64 -10.77
C GLY A 65 -36.98 10.50 -12.05
N LYS A 66 -36.39 11.57 -12.53
CA LYS A 66 -35.58 11.64 -13.74
C LYS A 66 -34.06 11.77 -13.50
N ILE A 67 -33.63 11.86 -12.24
CA ILE A 67 -32.20 12.01 -11.96
C ILE A 67 -31.41 10.77 -12.39
N ASN A 68 -30.24 11.00 -12.98
CA ASN A 68 -29.35 9.96 -13.43
C ASN A 68 -28.45 9.44 -12.29
N VAL A 69 -27.88 8.27 -12.50
CA VAL A 69 -26.80 7.73 -11.67
C VAL A 69 -25.63 8.73 -11.66
N GLY A 70 -25.01 8.88 -10.48
CA GLY A 70 -23.93 9.85 -10.28
C GLY A 70 -24.37 11.25 -9.88
N ALA A 71 -25.67 11.58 -9.93
CA ALA A 71 -26.20 12.85 -9.40
C ALA A 71 -25.95 12.97 -7.88
N ALA A 72 -25.69 14.16 -7.42
CA ALA A 72 -25.62 14.49 -5.99
C ALA A 72 -27.00 14.91 -5.48
N ILE A 73 -27.43 14.36 -4.34
CA ILE A 73 -28.74 14.60 -3.76
C ILE A 73 -28.63 14.77 -2.24
N ILE A 74 -29.45 15.69 -1.69
CA ILE A 74 -29.73 15.78 -0.26
C ILE A 74 -31.16 15.30 -0.05
N VAL A 75 -31.34 14.41 0.93
CA VAL A 75 -32.66 13.87 1.30
C VAL A 75 -32.90 14.07 2.78
N ARG A 76 -34.04 14.67 3.12
CA ARG A 76 -34.59 14.74 4.46
C ARG A 76 -35.82 13.83 4.55
N GLY A 77 -35.87 12.97 5.55
CA GLY A 77 -37.00 12.03 5.70
C GLY A 77 -36.90 11.21 6.97
N THR A 78 -37.89 10.38 7.18
CA THR A 78 -37.98 9.50 8.35
C THR A 78 -37.28 8.17 8.09
N LEU A 79 -36.40 7.72 8.99
CA LEU A 79 -35.81 6.38 8.95
C LEU A 79 -36.80 5.37 9.43
N VAL A 80 -37.10 4.38 8.59
CA VAL A 80 -38.08 3.29 8.91
C VAL A 80 -37.32 1.97 8.90
N LEU A 81 -37.45 1.19 9.97
CA LEU A 81 -36.88 -0.17 10.05
C LEU A 81 -37.66 -1.13 9.15
N THR A 82 -36.94 -1.96 8.41
CA THR A 82 -37.52 -2.93 7.46
C THR A 82 -36.95 -4.33 7.72
N PRO A 83 -37.27 -4.95 8.89
CA PRO A 83 -36.63 -6.20 9.33
C PRO A 83 -36.87 -7.38 8.38
N ASP A 84 -38.01 -7.38 7.64
CA ASP A 84 -38.37 -8.44 6.69
C ASP A 84 -37.87 -8.18 5.26
N ALA A 85 -37.23 -7.04 5.01
CA ALA A 85 -36.68 -6.68 3.69
C ALA A 85 -35.19 -7.05 3.59
N LYS A 86 -34.65 -6.96 2.36
CA LYS A 86 -33.23 -7.20 2.11
C LYS A 86 -32.32 -6.18 2.83
N GLN A 87 -32.76 -4.92 2.88
CA GLN A 87 -32.09 -3.83 3.62
C GLN A 87 -32.72 -3.74 5.04
N PRO A 88 -31.92 -3.41 6.08
CA PRO A 88 -32.41 -3.35 7.46
C PRO A 88 -33.30 -2.15 7.76
N PHE A 89 -33.28 -1.12 6.92
CA PHE A 89 -34.04 0.12 7.03
C PHE A 89 -34.07 0.87 5.70
N GLU A 90 -34.93 1.87 5.62
CA GLU A 90 -34.97 2.82 4.49
C GLU A 90 -35.34 4.23 4.98
N ILE A 91 -35.07 5.26 4.19
CA ILE A 91 -35.52 6.62 4.46
C ILE A 91 -36.76 6.88 3.64
N GLN A 92 -37.89 7.22 4.29
CA GLN A 92 -39.07 7.75 3.63
C GLN A 92 -38.90 9.26 3.46
N ALA A 93 -38.61 9.69 2.23
CA ALA A 93 -38.30 11.08 1.91
C ALA A 93 -39.51 11.99 2.11
N ALA A 94 -39.29 13.05 2.89
CA ALA A 94 -40.19 14.20 3.01
C ALA A 94 -39.76 15.35 2.08
N GLU A 95 -38.44 15.47 1.86
CA GLU A 95 -37.83 16.45 0.94
C GLU A 95 -36.63 15.82 0.23
N ALA A 96 -36.43 16.19 -1.01
CA ALA A 96 -35.26 15.77 -1.80
C ALA A 96 -34.78 16.94 -2.67
N THR A 97 -33.51 17.32 -2.53
CA THR A 97 -32.90 18.42 -3.28
C THR A 97 -31.80 17.85 -4.18
N VAL A 98 -31.86 18.15 -5.47
CA VAL A 98 -30.80 17.80 -6.41
C VAL A 98 -29.71 18.87 -6.32
N GLU A 99 -28.60 18.56 -5.68
CA GLU A 99 -27.44 19.46 -5.54
C GLU A 99 -26.63 19.56 -6.83
N GLY A 100 -26.51 18.46 -7.55
CA GLY A 100 -25.80 18.40 -8.80
C GLY A 100 -26.34 17.31 -9.72
N ALA A 101 -26.81 17.72 -10.89
CA ALA A 101 -27.32 16.78 -11.89
C ALA A 101 -26.16 15.98 -12.54
N SER A 102 -26.46 14.76 -12.94
CA SER A 102 -25.57 13.93 -13.75
C SER A 102 -26.15 13.78 -15.16
N THR A 103 -25.29 13.86 -16.16
CA THR A 103 -25.69 13.75 -17.56
C THR A 103 -25.83 12.27 -18.00
N PRO A 104 -26.60 11.98 -19.06
CA PRO A 104 -26.80 10.59 -19.53
C PRO A 104 -25.53 9.88 -20.01
N ASP A 105 -24.49 10.62 -20.34
CA ASP A 105 -23.17 10.11 -20.76
C ASP A 105 -22.23 9.77 -19.60
N TYR A 106 -22.72 9.88 -18.33
CA TYR A 106 -21.94 9.45 -17.16
C TYR A 106 -21.35 8.06 -17.35
N PRO A 107 -20.01 7.90 -17.26
CA PRO A 107 -19.35 6.67 -17.74
C PRO A 107 -19.61 5.44 -16.85
N LEU A 108 -19.92 5.65 -15.56
CA LEU A 108 -20.17 4.55 -14.62
C LEU A 108 -21.65 4.15 -14.60
N GLN A 109 -22.15 3.70 -15.75
CA GLN A 109 -23.49 3.18 -15.89
C GLN A 109 -23.66 1.84 -15.16
N LYS A 110 -24.92 1.42 -14.92
CA LYS A 110 -25.29 0.17 -14.23
C LYS A 110 -24.92 -1.07 -15.08
N LYS A 111 -23.62 -1.32 -15.26
CA LYS A 111 -23.05 -2.48 -15.93
C LYS A 111 -21.71 -2.83 -15.30
N ARG A 112 -21.21 -4.04 -15.53
CA ARG A 112 -19.86 -4.40 -15.12
C ARG A 112 -18.83 -3.65 -15.95
N HIS A 113 -17.85 -3.02 -15.29
CA HIS A 113 -16.70 -2.38 -15.92
C HIS A 113 -15.46 -3.21 -15.67
N THR A 114 -14.54 -3.28 -16.65
CA THR A 114 -13.23 -3.91 -16.44
C THR A 114 -12.29 -2.98 -15.68
N PHE A 115 -11.30 -3.52 -15.00
CA PHE A 115 -10.31 -2.71 -14.29
C PHE A 115 -9.48 -1.85 -15.26
N GLU A 116 -9.17 -2.37 -16.45
CA GLU A 116 -8.48 -1.63 -17.52
C GLU A 116 -9.26 -0.36 -17.89
N TYR A 117 -10.56 -0.48 -18.12
CA TYR A 117 -11.41 0.67 -18.38
C TYR A 117 -11.43 1.65 -17.20
N LEU A 118 -11.58 1.15 -15.99
CA LEU A 118 -11.63 1.99 -14.79
C LEU A 118 -10.32 2.74 -14.52
N ARG A 119 -9.18 2.23 -14.99
CA ARG A 119 -7.89 2.95 -14.95
C ARG A 119 -7.89 4.17 -15.88
N THR A 120 -8.60 4.13 -17.00
CA THR A 120 -8.70 5.30 -17.92
C THR A 120 -9.56 6.44 -17.37
N ILE A 121 -10.34 6.17 -16.32
CA ILE A 121 -11.18 7.15 -15.62
C ILE A 121 -10.88 7.14 -14.11
N SER A 122 -9.59 7.20 -13.77
CA SER A 122 -9.11 7.11 -12.38
C SER A 122 -9.79 8.09 -11.43
N HIS A 123 -10.17 9.29 -11.89
CA HIS A 123 -10.89 10.31 -11.13
C HIS A 123 -12.36 9.94 -10.80
N LEU A 124 -12.96 9.00 -11.53
CA LEU A 124 -14.35 8.55 -11.26
C LEU A 124 -14.42 7.16 -10.65
N ARG A 125 -13.40 6.30 -10.85
CA ARG A 125 -13.43 4.92 -10.35
C ARG A 125 -13.68 4.78 -8.84
N PRO A 126 -13.33 5.75 -7.95
CA PRO A 126 -13.69 5.66 -6.53
C PRO A 126 -15.18 5.57 -6.27
N ARG A 127 -16.02 5.98 -7.23
CA ARG A 127 -17.48 5.86 -7.15
C ARG A 127 -17.99 4.45 -7.43
N THR A 128 -17.13 3.45 -7.70
CA THR A 128 -17.50 2.04 -7.83
C THR A 128 -17.30 1.31 -6.51
N ASN A 129 -18.10 0.27 -6.24
CA ASN A 129 -18.00 -0.49 -4.99
C ASN A 129 -16.59 -1.05 -4.77
N THR A 130 -15.94 -1.57 -5.83
CA THR A 130 -14.60 -2.15 -5.72
C THR A 130 -13.57 -1.11 -5.27
N PHE A 131 -13.53 0.06 -5.92
CA PHE A 131 -12.54 1.07 -5.60
C PHE A 131 -12.88 1.88 -4.36
N GLU A 132 -14.16 2.02 -4.03
CA GLU A 132 -14.57 2.51 -2.71
C GLU A 132 -14.00 1.61 -1.60
N ALA A 133 -14.21 0.29 -1.70
CA ALA A 133 -13.67 -0.66 -0.74
C ALA A 133 -12.13 -0.64 -0.69
N VAL A 134 -11.44 -0.65 -1.84
CA VAL A 134 -9.98 -0.60 -1.91
C VAL A 134 -9.42 0.62 -1.19
N PHE A 135 -9.93 1.82 -1.49
CA PHE A 135 -9.37 3.04 -0.91
C PHE A 135 -9.76 3.26 0.54
N ARG A 136 -10.88 2.71 0.98
CA ARG A 136 -11.22 2.66 2.41
C ARG A 136 -10.27 1.75 3.18
N VAL A 137 -10.03 0.53 2.67
CA VAL A 137 -9.06 -0.40 3.28
C VAL A 137 -7.64 0.17 3.23
N ARG A 138 -7.24 0.81 2.11
CA ARG A 138 -5.94 1.51 2.02
C ARG A 138 -5.78 2.57 3.12
N SER A 139 -6.80 3.42 3.32
CA SER A 139 -6.79 4.46 4.36
C SER A 139 -6.69 3.85 5.76
N LEU A 140 -7.47 2.81 6.01
CA LEU A 140 -7.48 2.11 7.30
C LEU A 140 -6.15 1.40 7.59
N CYS A 141 -5.56 0.78 6.56
CA CYS A 141 -4.24 0.14 6.64
C CYS A 141 -3.15 1.15 7.01
N ALA A 142 -3.14 2.33 6.38
CA ALA A 142 -2.20 3.39 6.73
C ALA A 142 -2.33 3.84 8.19
N TYR A 143 -3.57 4.05 8.66
CA TYR A 143 -3.82 4.37 10.05
C TYR A 143 -3.36 3.26 11.01
N ALA A 144 -3.63 2.00 10.68
CA ALA A 144 -3.21 0.85 11.48
C ALA A 144 -1.68 0.77 11.64
N ILE A 145 -0.94 1.04 10.56
CA ILE A 145 0.53 1.07 10.58
C ILE A 145 1.03 2.19 11.50
N HIS A 146 0.53 3.42 11.34
CA HIS A 146 0.90 4.52 12.23
C HIS A 146 0.56 4.21 13.69
N LYS A 147 -0.63 3.67 13.94
CA LYS A 147 -1.07 3.29 15.28
C LYS A 147 -0.16 2.23 15.90
N PHE A 148 0.21 1.19 15.14
CA PHE A 148 1.11 0.13 15.59
C PHE A 148 2.44 0.68 16.09
N PHE A 149 3.08 1.55 15.31
CA PHE A 149 4.38 2.12 15.67
C PHE A 149 4.28 3.16 16.80
N GLN A 150 3.29 4.05 16.75
CA GLN A 150 3.12 5.09 17.78
C GLN A 150 2.80 4.50 19.17
N GLU A 151 2.01 3.45 19.25
CA GLU A 151 1.72 2.74 20.51
C GLU A 151 2.92 1.96 21.08
N ARG A 152 4.03 1.88 20.33
CA ARG A 152 5.29 1.23 20.70
C ARG A 152 6.45 2.22 20.84
N ASP A 153 6.13 3.49 20.99
CA ASP A 153 7.10 4.58 21.17
C ASP A 153 8.11 4.74 20.01
N PHE A 154 7.72 4.37 18.79
CA PHE A 154 8.50 4.67 17.59
C PHE A 154 8.31 6.12 17.18
N VAL A 155 9.39 6.78 16.78
CA VAL A 155 9.36 8.13 16.23
C VAL A 155 9.17 8.08 14.71
N TYR A 156 8.12 8.74 14.21
CA TYR A 156 7.92 8.92 12.77
C TYR A 156 8.89 9.97 12.23
N VAL A 157 9.70 9.60 11.24
CA VAL A 157 10.72 10.48 10.65
C VAL A 157 10.42 10.79 9.19
N HIS A 158 10.41 12.08 8.87
CA HIS A 158 10.38 12.55 7.49
C HIS A 158 11.81 12.53 6.91
N THR A 159 12.10 11.61 6.01
CA THR A 159 13.34 11.56 5.26
C THR A 159 13.20 12.31 3.93
N PRO A 160 14.29 12.86 3.36
CA PRO A 160 14.23 13.63 2.13
C PRO A 160 13.73 12.81 0.94
N LEU A 161 12.84 13.40 0.13
CA LEU A 161 12.42 12.81 -1.15
C LEU A 161 13.38 13.16 -2.28
N ILE A 162 14.05 14.31 -2.19
CA ILE A 162 15.11 14.72 -3.12
C ILE A 162 16.45 14.43 -2.45
N THR A 163 17.27 13.60 -3.07
CA THR A 163 18.52 13.12 -2.49
C THR A 163 19.68 13.21 -3.48
N GLY A 164 20.89 13.36 -2.97
CA GLY A 164 22.12 13.22 -3.75
C GLY A 164 22.79 11.84 -3.59
N SER A 165 22.21 10.92 -2.81
CA SER A 165 22.75 9.58 -2.59
C SER A 165 21.77 8.49 -3.07
N ASP A 166 22.32 7.36 -3.54
CA ASP A 166 21.56 6.17 -3.91
C ASP A 166 21.59 5.16 -2.75
N CYS A 167 20.44 4.91 -2.12
CA CYS A 167 20.32 3.98 -1.01
C CYS A 167 20.67 2.53 -1.39
N GLU A 168 20.34 2.11 -2.60
CA GLU A 168 20.53 0.74 -3.05
C GLU A 168 21.86 0.55 -3.82
N GLY A 169 22.51 1.66 -4.23
CA GLY A 169 23.80 1.65 -4.94
C GLY A 169 23.72 1.20 -6.41
N ALA A 170 22.54 0.96 -6.94
CA ALA A 170 22.31 0.53 -8.33
C ALA A 170 20.91 0.91 -8.84
N GLY A 171 20.20 1.80 -8.14
CA GLY A 171 18.82 2.15 -8.46
C GLY A 171 18.72 3.02 -9.70
N GLU A 172 17.81 2.68 -10.62
CA GLU A 172 17.38 3.60 -11.66
C GLU A 172 16.55 4.71 -11.02
N MET A 173 17.14 5.91 -10.88
CA MET A 173 16.54 7.05 -10.19
C MET A 173 16.00 8.07 -11.16
N PHE A 174 14.85 8.67 -10.85
CA PHE A 174 14.39 9.87 -11.56
C PHE A 174 15.25 11.07 -11.16
N GLN A 175 15.83 11.74 -12.15
CA GLN A 175 16.61 12.94 -11.92
C GLN A 175 15.70 14.14 -11.63
N VAL A 176 16.06 14.94 -10.63
CA VAL A 176 15.43 16.23 -10.29
C VAL A 176 16.35 17.35 -10.73
N THR A 177 15.90 18.21 -11.63
CA THR A 177 16.68 19.34 -12.14
C THR A 177 15.80 20.53 -12.48
N THR A 178 16.33 21.73 -12.35
CA THR A 178 15.74 22.99 -12.83
C THR A 178 16.45 23.54 -14.07
N LEU A 179 17.42 22.82 -14.61
CA LEU A 179 18.12 23.20 -15.85
C LEU A 179 17.17 23.11 -17.04
N ASP A 180 17.31 24.05 -17.97
CA ASP A 180 16.61 23.99 -19.26
C ASP A 180 17.19 22.85 -20.11
N LEU A 181 16.42 21.78 -20.29
CA LEU A 181 16.83 20.62 -21.07
C LEU A 181 17.08 20.92 -22.56
N ASN A 182 16.58 22.04 -23.09
CA ASN A 182 16.85 22.49 -24.46
C ASN A 182 18.15 23.29 -24.57
N ASN A 183 18.71 23.75 -23.43
CA ASN A 183 19.92 24.57 -23.39
C ASN A 183 20.73 24.27 -22.13
N LEU A 184 21.26 23.05 -22.07
CA LEU A 184 22.03 22.58 -20.92
C LEU A 184 23.38 23.35 -20.80
N PRO A 185 23.70 23.87 -19.61
CA PRO A 185 25.06 24.37 -19.35
C PRO A 185 26.06 23.20 -19.36
N MET A 186 27.19 23.41 -20.05
CA MET A 186 28.20 22.36 -20.20
C MET A 186 29.50 22.78 -19.55
N THR A 187 30.23 21.83 -18.99
CA THR A 187 31.61 22.00 -18.54
C THR A 187 32.56 22.01 -19.73
N GLU A 188 33.82 22.39 -19.51
CA GLU A 188 34.90 22.35 -20.53
C GLU A 188 35.11 20.90 -21.06
N GLU A 189 34.77 19.89 -20.25
CA GLU A 189 34.89 18.47 -20.61
C GLU A 189 33.66 17.94 -21.40
N GLY A 190 32.67 18.80 -21.68
CA GLY A 190 31.44 18.41 -22.40
C GLY A 190 30.44 17.63 -21.57
N LYS A 191 30.48 17.72 -20.25
CA LYS A 191 29.49 17.17 -19.33
C LYS A 191 28.49 18.24 -18.89
N VAL A 192 27.32 17.87 -18.43
CA VAL A 192 26.33 18.80 -17.85
C VAL A 192 26.94 19.47 -16.61
N ASP A 193 26.93 20.80 -16.57
CA ASP A 193 27.41 21.60 -15.44
C ASP A 193 26.34 21.75 -14.36
N PHE A 194 26.20 20.76 -13.49
CA PHE A 194 25.27 20.78 -12.37
C PHE A 194 25.58 21.85 -11.31
N SER A 195 26.75 22.54 -11.36
CA SER A 195 26.99 23.69 -10.47
C SER A 195 26.04 24.86 -10.77
N LYS A 196 25.34 24.82 -11.91
CA LYS A 196 24.32 25.79 -12.32
C LYS A 196 22.91 25.34 -11.99
N ASP A 197 22.73 24.13 -11.50
CA ASP A 197 21.42 23.63 -11.06
C ASP A 197 21.09 24.11 -9.65
N PHE A 198 19.81 23.93 -9.24
CA PHE A 198 19.26 24.45 -7.98
C PHE A 198 20.08 24.03 -6.75
N PHE A 199 20.51 22.78 -6.67
CA PHE A 199 21.27 22.23 -5.55
C PHE A 199 22.80 22.25 -5.77
N ASN A 200 23.29 22.83 -6.85
CA ASN A 200 24.71 22.86 -7.26
C ASN A 200 25.35 21.47 -7.41
N LYS A 201 24.56 20.43 -7.57
CA LYS A 201 24.96 19.05 -7.79
C LYS A 201 23.83 18.22 -8.39
N PRO A 202 24.11 17.05 -8.98
CA PRO A 202 23.05 16.12 -9.40
C PRO A 202 22.18 15.70 -8.21
N THR A 203 20.87 15.69 -8.39
CA THR A 203 19.92 15.21 -7.40
C THR A 203 18.85 14.35 -8.05
N ASN A 204 18.27 13.45 -7.26
CA ASN A 204 17.30 12.48 -7.73
C ASN A 204 16.15 12.35 -6.74
N LEU A 205 15.04 11.73 -7.18
CA LEU A 205 14.00 11.24 -6.27
C LEU A 205 14.50 9.98 -5.57
N THR A 206 14.24 9.88 -4.28
CA THR A 206 14.71 8.77 -3.43
C THR A 206 14.09 7.42 -3.81
N VAL A 207 14.87 6.35 -3.68
CA VAL A 207 14.41 4.96 -3.79
C VAL A 207 14.07 4.35 -2.42
N SER A 208 14.50 5.00 -1.30
CA SER A 208 14.27 4.55 0.08
C SER A 208 14.64 5.65 1.07
N GLY A 209 13.96 5.71 2.20
CA GLY A 209 14.30 6.58 3.32
C GLY A 209 15.26 5.95 4.33
N GLN A 210 15.69 4.70 4.12
CA GLN A 210 16.43 3.89 5.10
C GLN A 210 17.70 4.56 5.61
N LEU A 211 18.64 4.94 4.73
CA LEU A 211 19.95 5.46 5.17
C LEU A 211 19.82 6.73 6.03
N ASN A 212 18.88 7.61 5.66
CA ASN A 212 18.59 8.79 6.46
C ASN A 212 17.82 8.42 7.76
N GLY A 213 16.96 7.41 7.72
CA GLY A 213 16.25 6.87 8.88
C GLY A 213 17.20 6.31 9.93
N GLU A 214 18.22 5.56 9.52
CA GLU A 214 19.23 5.00 10.42
C GLU A 214 19.96 6.09 11.23
N THR A 215 20.13 7.31 10.69
CA THR A 215 20.74 8.42 11.44
C THR A 215 19.90 8.80 12.65
N TYR A 216 18.58 8.72 12.52
CA TYR A 216 17.64 9.00 13.61
C TYR A 216 17.49 7.83 14.57
N ALA A 217 17.57 6.59 14.08
CA ALA A 217 17.59 5.40 14.95
C ALA A 217 18.78 5.42 15.92
N MET A 218 19.94 5.93 15.49
CA MET A 218 21.14 6.13 16.35
C MET A 218 20.95 7.20 17.43
N ALA A 219 19.84 7.93 17.43
CA ALA A 219 19.51 8.95 18.43
C ALA A 219 18.22 8.64 19.19
N PHE A 220 17.20 8.12 18.51
CA PHE A 220 15.87 7.88 19.08
C PHE A 220 15.58 6.40 19.38
N LYS A 221 16.50 5.50 19.09
CA LYS A 221 16.41 4.05 19.25
C LYS A 221 15.47 3.39 18.25
N ASN A 222 14.19 3.74 18.25
CA ASN A 222 13.16 3.16 17.39
C ASN A 222 12.52 4.24 16.54
N ILE A 223 12.65 4.14 15.23
CA ILE A 223 12.05 5.06 14.28
C ILE A 223 11.32 4.29 13.17
N TYR A 224 10.48 4.97 12.44
CA TYR A 224 9.98 4.49 11.16
C TYR A 224 9.79 5.63 10.17
N THR A 225 9.96 5.32 8.88
CA THR A 225 9.51 6.16 7.78
C THR A 225 8.18 5.61 7.26
N PHE A 226 7.36 6.46 6.70
CA PHE A 226 6.20 6.10 5.90
C PHE A 226 6.05 7.18 4.84
N GLY A 227 6.61 6.96 3.69
CA GLY A 227 6.71 7.99 2.67
C GLY A 227 6.83 7.46 1.25
N PRO A 228 6.61 8.34 0.26
CA PRO A 228 6.74 8.00 -1.14
C PRO A 228 8.20 7.68 -1.50
N THR A 229 8.34 6.68 -2.36
CA THR A 229 9.59 6.25 -2.99
C THR A 229 9.40 6.13 -4.49
N PHE A 230 10.48 6.25 -5.25
CA PHE A 230 10.45 6.36 -6.70
C PHE A 230 11.47 5.45 -7.33
N ARG A 231 11.07 4.68 -8.35
CA ARG A 231 11.98 3.84 -9.13
C ARG A 231 11.71 4.02 -10.61
N ALA A 232 12.75 4.34 -11.38
CA ALA A 232 12.67 4.58 -12.81
C ALA A 232 12.82 3.31 -13.66
N GLU A 233 12.77 2.14 -13.04
CA GLU A 233 12.89 0.85 -13.69
C GLU A 233 11.86 0.69 -14.83
N ASN A 234 12.34 0.29 -16.00
CA ASN A 234 11.46 0.00 -17.14
C ASN A 234 10.78 -1.37 -16.98
N SER A 235 10.02 -1.54 -15.92
CA SER A 235 9.30 -2.77 -15.59
C SER A 235 7.79 -2.59 -15.73
N ASN A 236 7.17 -3.35 -16.62
CA ASN A 236 5.73 -3.29 -16.89
C ASN A 236 5.00 -4.53 -16.33
N THR A 237 5.21 -4.84 -15.06
CA THR A 237 4.54 -5.95 -14.38
C THR A 237 3.31 -5.47 -13.60
N THR A 238 2.56 -6.42 -13.05
CA THR A 238 1.42 -6.13 -12.16
C THR A 238 1.82 -5.67 -10.77
N ARG A 239 3.11 -5.71 -10.41
CA ARG A 239 3.65 -5.45 -9.07
C ARG A 239 4.56 -4.23 -9.00
N HIS A 240 4.89 -3.59 -10.14
CA HIS A 240 5.77 -2.44 -10.19
C HIS A 240 5.01 -1.16 -10.53
N ALA A 241 5.34 -0.11 -9.79
CA ALA A 241 4.94 1.26 -10.05
C ALA A 241 6.17 2.15 -9.90
N ALA A 242 6.20 3.27 -10.63
CA ALA A 242 7.30 4.22 -10.58
C ALA A 242 7.26 5.10 -9.30
N GLU A 243 6.08 5.24 -8.71
CA GLU A 243 5.82 5.92 -7.45
C GLU A 243 4.97 5.01 -6.55
N PHE A 244 5.45 4.75 -5.35
CA PHE A 244 4.78 3.92 -4.33
C PHE A 244 5.25 4.35 -2.94
N TRP A 245 4.65 3.79 -1.89
CA TRP A 245 5.00 4.16 -0.52
C TRP A 245 5.72 3.01 0.19
N MET A 246 6.73 3.36 0.98
CA MET A 246 7.46 2.41 1.82
C MET A 246 7.24 2.72 3.30
N ILE A 247 7.14 1.66 4.09
CA ILE A 247 7.21 1.70 5.54
C ILE A 247 8.54 1.06 5.93
N GLU A 248 9.41 1.83 6.57
CA GLU A 248 10.78 1.41 6.85
C GLU A 248 11.13 1.72 8.32
N PRO A 249 10.83 0.81 9.26
CA PRO A 249 11.29 0.90 10.63
C PRO A 249 12.78 0.59 10.73
N GLU A 250 13.47 1.27 11.67
CA GLU A 250 14.84 1.00 12.07
C GLU A 250 14.91 0.96 13.60
N ILE A 251 15.49 -0.11 14.13
CA ILE A 251 15.57 -0.39 15.58
C ILE A 251 17.03 -0.56 16.01
N ALA A 252 17.48 0.29 16.91
CA ALA A 252 18.83 0.22 17.49
C ALA A 252 18.89 -0.78 18.65
N PHE A 253 20.09 -1.34 18.88
CA PHE A 253 20.37 -2.41 19.84
C PHE A 253 19.62 -3.72 19.54
N ALA A 254 19.26 -3.92 18.28
CA ALA A 254 18.50 -5.05 17.80
C ALA A 254 19.31 -5.87 16.79
N ASP A 255 19.03 -7.14 16.68
CA ASP A 255 19.58 -8.05 15.70
C ASP A 255 18.51 -8.51 14.69
N LEU A 256 18.88 -9.46 13.83
CA LEU A 256 17.97 -9.98 12.79
C LEU A 256 16.73 -10.67 13.41
N GLU A 257 16.88 -11.31 14.57
CA GLU A 257 15.75 -11.95 15.26
C GLU A 257 14.73 -10.91 15.77
N ASP A 258 15.21 -9.83 16.35
CA ASP A 258 14.36 -8.72 16.80
C ASP A 258 13.60 -8.09 15.62
N ASP A 259 14.26 -7.96 14.46
CA ASP A 259 13.67 -7.43 13.24
C ASP A 259 12.54 -8.34 12.71
N MET A 260 12.77 -9.65 12.66
CA MET A 260 11.75 -10.63 12.29
C MET A 260 10.55 -10.60 13.24
N MET A 261 10.78 -10.51 14.55
CA MET A 261 9.69 -10.41 15.53
C MET A 261 8.85 -9.15 15.35
N LEU A 262 9.50 -8.00 15.06
CA LEU A 262 8.79 -6.75 14.78
C LEU A 262 7.97 -6.86 13.50
N ALA A 263 8.53 -7.40 12.43
CA ALA A 263 7.87 -7.60 11.14
C ALA A 263 6.64 -8.51 11.25
N GLU A 264 6.76 -9.65 11.93
CA GLU A 264 5.64 -10.58 12.20
C GLU A 264 4.54 -9.89 13.03
N SER A 265 4.91 -9.21 14.11
CA SER A 265 3.97 -8.50 14.98
C SER A 265 3.21 -7.40 14.23
N MET A 266 3.92 -6.61 13.40
CA MET A 266 3.31 -5.55 12.61
C MET A 266 2.33 -6.11 11.58
N LEU A 267 2.73 -7.14 10.82
CA LEU A 267 1.88 -7.70 9.78
C LEU A 267 0.60 -8.31 10.37
N LYS A 268 0.71 -9.07 11.45
CA LYS A 268 -0.44 -9.63 12.17
C LYS A 268 -1.36 -8.54 12.72
N TYR A 269 -0.80 -7.49 13.30
CA TYR A 269 -1.57 -6.36 13.82
C TYR A 269 -2.37 -5.64 12.73
N VAL A 270 -1.72 -5.31 11.61
CA VAL A 270 -2.36 -4.60 10.50
C VAL A 270 -3.49 -5.44 9.89
N ILE A 271 -3.26 -6.73 9.67
CA ILE A 271 -4.29 -7.65 9.15
C ILE A 271 -5.49 -7.70 10.10
N ASN A 272 -5.27 -7.95 11.39
CA ASN A 272 -6.35 -7.99 12.38
C ASN A 272 -7.12 -6.67 12.43
N TYR A 273 -6.41 -5.54 12.46
CA TYR A 273 -7.04 -4.24 12.51
C TYR A 273 -7.99 -3.99 11.33
N VAL A 274 -7.57 -4.39 10.13
CA VAL A 274 -8.41 -4.27 8.91
C VAL A 274 -9.60 -5.22 8.97
N LEU A 275 -9.40 -6.48 9.38
CA LEU A 275 -10.49 -7.46 9.50
C LEU A 275 -11.56 -7.02 10.51
N GLU A 276 -11.17 -6.39 11.61
CA GLU A 276 -12.08 -5.91 12.65
C GLU A 276 -12.83 -4.62 12.27
N ASN A 277 -12.16 -3.72 11.52
CA ASN A 277 -12.68 -2.37 11.28
C ASN A 277 -13.25 -2.13 9.87
N ALA A 278 -13.13 -3.10 8.96
CA ALA A 278 -13.67 -3.06 7.61
C ALA A 278 -14.33 -4.41 7.21
N PRO A 279 -15.19 -5.00 8.06
CA PRO A 279 -15.73 -6.34 7.79
C PRO A 279 -16.58 -6.41 6.52
N GLU A 280 -17.30 -5.35 6.17
CA GLU A 280 -18.14 -5.26 4.97
C GLU A 280 -17.27 -5.26 3.70
N GLU A 281 -16.24 -4.44 3.65
CA GLU A 281 -15.29 -4.37 2.55
C GLU A 281 -14.53 -5.70 2.39
N MET A 282 -14.10 -6.30 3.50
CA MET A 282 -13.37 -7.57 3.47
C MET A 282 -14.25 -8.74 3.01
N ALA A 283 -15.53 -8.76 3.42
CA ALA A 283 -16.52 -9.71 2.92
C ALA A 283 -16.74 -9.52 1.41
N PHE A 284 -16.81 -8.28 0.94
CA PHE A 284 -16.91 -7.97 -0.49
C PHE A 284 -15.72 -8.51 -1.27
N PHE A 285 -14.48 -8.25 -0.83
CA PHE A 285 -13.29 -8.77 -1.51
C PHE A 285 -13.27 -10.29 -1.56
N ASN A 286 -13.58 -10.96 -0.45
CA ASN A 286 -13.63 -12.43 -0.41
C ASN A 286 -14.68 -13.02 -1.35
N ASN A 287 -15.81 -12.35 -1.55
CA ASN A 287 -16.90 -12.86 -2.37
C ASN A 287 -16.72 -12.54 -3.87
N PHE A 288 -16.11 -11.39 -4.22
CA PHE A 288 -16.14 -10.87 -5.57
C PHE A 288 -14.77 -10.65 -6.22
N VAL A 289 -13.69 -10.62 -5.43
CA VAL A 289 -12.33 -10.35 -5.94
C VAL A 289 -11.45 -11.59 -5.82
N ASP A 290 -11.32 -12.15 -4.61
CA ASP A 290 -10.42 -13.27 -4.33
C ASP A 290 -11.06 -14.23 -3.32
N LYS A 291 -11.66 -15.31 -3.83
CA LYS A 291 -12.25 -16.36 -2.99
C LYS A 291 -11.17 -17.05 -2.17
N GLY A 292 -11.35 -17.10 -0.85
CA GLY A 292 -10.35 -17.64 0.10
C GLY A 292 -9.43 -16.58 0.68
N LEU A 293 -9.64 -15.29 0.37
CA LEU A 293 -8.88 -14.18 0.93
C LEU A 293 -8.90 -14.19 2.46
N LEU A 294 -10.07 -14.31 3.06
CA LEU A 294 -10.22 -14.29 4.53
C LEU A 294 -9.50 -15.47 5.19
N ASP A 295 -9.56 -16.66 4.61
CA ASP A 295 -8.87 -17.85 5.15
C ASP A 295 -7.35 -17.67 5.06
N ARG A 296 -6.85 -17.10 3.95
CA ARG A 296 -5.42 -16.79 3.79
C ARG A 296 -4.95 -15.76 4.80
N LEU A 297 -5.70 -14.68 5.03
CA LEU A 297 -5.35 -13.65 6.00
C LEU A 297 -5.39 -14.19 7.44
N ARG A 298 -6.37 -15.01 7.79
CA ARG A 298 -6.43 -15.69 9.10
C ARG A 298 -5.26 -16.62 9.30
N ASN A 299 -4.86 -17.37 8.27
CA ASN A 299 -3.68 -18.23 8.35
C ASN A 299 -2.42 -17.44 8.77
N VAL A 300 -2.23 -16.21 8.26
CA VAL A 300 -1.11 -15.36 8.65
C VAL A 300 -1.21 -14.94 10.12
N VAL A 301 -2.40 -14.58 10.57
CA VAL A 301 -2.60 -14.08 11.95
C VAL A 301 -2.46 -15.19 13.00
N GLU A 302 -2.98 -16.37 12.69
CA GLU A 302 -3.12 -17.48 13.65
C GLU A 302 -1.88 -18.36 13.79
N ASN A 303 -0.95 -18.30 12.81
CA ASN A 303 0.25 -19.14 12.83
C ASN A 303 1.52 -18.32 13.09
N ASP A 304 2.46 -18.91 13.79
CA ASP A 304 3.83 -18.39 13.86
C ASP A 304 4.50 -18.53 12.49
N PHE A 305 5.31 -17.56 12.13
CA PHE A 305 6.02 -17.61 10.86
C PHE A 305 7.15 -18.65 10.90
N ALA A 306 7.25 -19.46 9.86
CA ALA A 306 8.35 -20.41 9.73
C ALA A 306 9.65 -19.64 9.45
N ARG A 307 10.78 -20.29 9.74
CA ARG A 307 12.12 -19.75 9.51
C ARG A 307 12.95 -20.75 8.76
N VAL A 308 13.68 -20.30 7.79
CA VAL A 308 14.57 -21.13 6.97
C VAL A 308 15.72 -20.26 6.45
N THR A 309 16.93 -20.78 6.42
CA THR A 309 18.04 -20.09 5.75
C THR A 309 17.89 -20.19 4.24
N TYR A 310 18.46 -19.24 3.51
CA TYR A 310 18.49 -19.27 2.04
C TYR A 310 19.11 -20.58 1.52
N THR A 311 20.19 -21.07 2.14
CA THR A 311 20.85 -22.31 1.76
C THR A 311 19.90 -23.51 1.91
N GLU A 312 19.19 -23.61 3.05
CA GLU A 312 18.19 -24.67 3.26
C GLU A 312 17.00 -24.53 2.29
N ALA A 313 16.56 -23.29 2.01
CA ALA A 313 15.50 -23.05 1.04
C ALA A 313 15.90 -23.51 -0.36
N ILE A 314 17.14 -23.24 -0.81
CA ILE A 314 17.69 -23.73 -2.07
C ILE A 314 17.76 -25.26 -2.08
N ASP A 315 18.16 -25.90 -0.98
CA ASP A 315 18.20 -27.36 -0.88
C ASP A 315 16.80 -27.99 -0.99
N ILE A 316 15.79 -27.34 -0.42
CA ILE A 316 14.39 -27.78 -0.53
C ILE A 316 13.90 -27.61 -1.98
N LEU A 317 14.07 -26.41 -2.55
CA LEU A 317 13.56 -26.06 -3.88
C LEU A 317 14.26 -26.87 -4.98
N SER A 318 15.56 -27.11 -4.87
CA SER A 318 16.34 -27.88 -5.86
C SER A 318 15.79 -29.28 -6.09
N LYS A 319 15.20 -29.91 -5.07
CA LYS A 319 14.55 -31.22 -5.18
C LYS A 319 13.27 -31.19 -6.04
N HIS A 320 12.78 -30.00 -6.34
CA HIS A 320 11.55 -29.73 -7.09
C HIS A 320 11.77 -28.86 -8.32
N ASN A 321 13.01 -28.77 -8.80
CA ASN A 321 13.37 -27.96 -9.96
C ASN A 321 12.59 -28.30 -11.24
N ASP A 322 12.05 -29.51 -11.35
CA ASP A 322 11.17 -29.94 -12.44
C ASP A 322 9.84 -29.15 -12.51
N LYS A 323 9.42 -28.54 -11.39
CA LYS A 323 8.16 -27.79 -11.27
C LYS A 323 8.28 -26.30 -11.59
N PHE A 324 9.50 -25.77 -11.71
CA PHE A 324 9.76 -24.34 -11.88
C PHE A 324 10.15 -23.99 -13.30
N ASP A 325 9.70 -22.84 -13.76
CA ASP A 325 10.16 -22.25 -15.02
C ASP A 325 11.62 -21.78 -14.89
N TYR A 326 11.95 -21.14 -13.76
CA TYR A 326 13.31 -20.73 -13.41
C TYR A 326 13.94 -21.75 -12.44
N LYS A 327 15.03 -22.40 -12.87
CA LYS A 327 15.72 -23.38 -12.04
C LYS A 327 16.51 -22.71 -10.93
N VAL A 328 16.40 -23.19 -9.70
CA VAL A 328 17.18 -22.67 -8.59
C VAL A 328 18.56 -23.31 -8.51
N SER A 329 19.53 -22.49 -8.15
CA SER A 329 20.87 -22.86 -7.73
C SER A 329 21.35 -21.89 -6.67
N TRP A 330 22.32 -22.28 -5.84
CA TRP A 330 22.85 -21.37 -4.82
C TRP A 330 23.43 -20.11 -5.46
N GLY A 331 23.06 -18.92 -4.96
CA GLY A 331 23.46 -17.63 -5.49
C GLY A 331 22.45 -16.99 -6.46
N CYS A 332 21.35 -17.67 -6.83
CA CYS A 332 20.29 -17.06 -7.65
C CYS A 332 19.29 -16.27 -6.81
N ASP A 333 18.68 -15.25 -7.42
CA ASP A 333 17.50 -14.60 -6.84
C ASP A 333 16.30 -15.54 -6.86
N LEU A 334 15.59 -15.66 -5.73
CA LEU A 334 14.34 -16.38 -5.66
C LEU A 334 13.27 -15.65 -6.46
N GLN A 335 12.59 -16.38 -7.34
CA GLN A 335 11.47 -15.86 -8.09
C GLN A 335 10.15 -16.11 -7.33
N THR A 336 9.12 -15.38 -7.65
CA THR A 336 7.79 -15.53 -7.01
C THR A 336 7.27 -16.96 -6.98
N GLU A 337 7.57 -17.77 -7.99
CA GLU A 337 7.16 -19.18 -8.02
C GLU A 337 7.86 -20.00 -6.92
N HIS A 338 9.12 -19.69 -6.62
CA HIS A 338 9.88 -20.33 -5.55
C HIS A 338 9.37 -19.92 -4.16
N GLU A 339 9.14 -18.63 -3.96
CA GLU A 339 8.61 -18.05 -2.72
C GLU A 339 7.22 -18.58 -2.38
N ARG A 340 6.35 -18.66 -3.38
CA ARG A 340 5.02 -19.23 -3.21
C ARG A 340 5.08 -20.74 -2.97
N TYR A 341 6.01 -21.44 -3.59
CA TYR A 341 6.19 -22.88 -3.34
C TYR A 341 6.58 -23.13 -1.89
N LEU A 342 7.49 -22.35 -1.31
CA LEU A 342 7.86 -22.42 0.10
C LEU A 342 6.65 -22.17 1.01
N THR A 343 5.90 -21.10 0.77
CA THR A 343 4.80 -20.68 1.64
C THR A 343 3.54 -21.52 1.47
N GLU A 344 3.23 -22.00 0.26
CA GLU A 344 1.96 -22.67 -0.05
C GLU A 344 2.07 -24.21 -0.04
N GLN A 345 3.22 -24.76 -0.41
CA GLN A 345 3.39 -26.22 -0.54
C GLN A 345 4.20 -26.82 0.61
N ILE A 346 5.29 -26.15 1.04
CA ILE A 346 6.20 -26.68 2.06
C ILE A 346 5.70 -26.33 3.46
N TYR A 347 5.67 -25.03 3.80
CA TYR A 347 5.38 -24.58 5.17
C TYR A 347 3.89 -24.33 5.42
N LYS A 348 3.11 -24.04 4.38
CA LYS A 348 1.66 -23.71 4.41
C LYS A 348 1.32 -22.56 5.35
N ARG A 349 2.24 -21.63 5.51
CA ARG A 349 2.17 -20.43 6.35
C ARG A 349 3.25 -19.43 5.93
N PRO A 350 3.26 -18.21 6.48
CA PRO A 350 4.36 -17.27 6.22
C PRO A 350 5.73 -17.85 6.61
N VAL A 351 6.77 -17.42 5.89
CA VAL A 351 8.13 -17.92 6.03
C VAL A 351 9.10 -16.76 6.00
N PHE A 352 9.99 -16.66 6.98
CA PHE A 352 11.19 -15.87 6.90
C PHE A 352 12.31 -16.69 6.26
N VAL A 353 12.89 -16.16 5.18
CA VAL A 353 14.10 -16.68 4.56
C VAL A 353 15.25 -15.77 4.95
N THR A 354 16.32 -16.33 5.53
CA THR A 354 17.44 -15.54 6.08
C THR A 354 18.78 -15.92 5.44
N ASP A 355 19.81 -15.12 5.71
CA ASP A 355 21.20 -15.44 5.39
C ASP A 355 21.45 -15.65 3.90
N TYR A 356 21.11 -14.66 3.12
CA TYR A 356 21.28 -14.63 1.67
C TYR A 356 22.75 -14.45 1.25
N PRO A 357 23.14 -14.93 0.06
CA PRO A 357 24.44 -14.61 -0.52
C PRO A 357 24.68 -13.11 -0.62
N LYS A 358 25.88 -12.64 -0.21
CA LYS A 358 26.21 -11.21 -0.21
C LYS A 358 26.17 -10.57 -1.60
N GLU A 359 26.38 -11.36 -2.65
CA GLU A 359 26.46 -10.87 -4.03
C GLU A 359 25.09 -10.38 -4.56
N ILE A 360 23.99 -10.87 -3.99
CA ILE A 360 22.63 -10.54 -4.42
C ILE A 360 21.89 -9.61 -3.44
N LYS A 361 22.59 -9.07 -2.44
CA LYS A 361 22.01 -8.18 -1.42
C LYS A 361 22.81 -6.89 -1.30
N ALA A 362 22.17 -5.86 -0.74
CA ALA A 362 22.70 -4.51 -0.64
C ALA A 362 23.96 -4.39 0.28
N PHE A 363 24.74 -3.35 0.06
CA PHE A 363 26.04 -3.12 0.69
C PHE A 363 26.00 -2.93 2.20
N TYR A 364 24.88 -2.42 2.71
CA TYR A 364 24.71 -2.07 4.13
C TYR A 364 24.33 -3.25 5.03
N MET A 365 24.10 -4.42 4.48
CA MET A 365 23.68 -5.61 5.25
C MET A 365 24.89 -6.23 5.95
N LYS A 366 24.68 -6.64 7.20
CA LYS A 366 25.73 -7.22 8.04
C LYS A 366 26.29 -8.51 7.44
N LEU A 367 27.62 -8.54 7.24
CA LEU A 367 28.33 -9.73 6.78
C LEU A 367 28.36 -10.79 7.90
N ASN A 368 27.89 -11.99 7.61
CA ASN A 368 27.97 -13.13 8.54
C ASN A 368 29.41 -13.65 8.67
N ASP A 369 29.67 -14.42 9.73
CA ASP A 369 31.01 -14.95 10.04
C ASP A 369 31.57 -15.89 8.98
N ASP A 370 30.71 -16.46 8.12
CA ASP A 370 31.11 -17.31 6.99
C ASP A 370 31.76 -16.52 5.85
N GLY A 371 31.67 -15.18 5.86
CA GLY A 371 32.20 -14.29 4.84
C GLY A 371 31.53 -14.38 3.47
N LYS A 372 30.43 -15.15 3.34
CA LYS A 372 29.72 -15.43 2.10
C LYS A 372 28.25 -14.94 2.12
N THR A 373 27.64 -15.00 3.28
CA THR A 373 26.24 -14.59 3.45
C THR A 373 26.13 -13.32 4.27
N VAL A 374 24.98 -12.67 4.17
CA VAL A 374 24.62 -11.48 4.96
C VAL A 374 23.37 -11.76 5.78
N ALA A 375 23.23 -11.10 6.92
CA ALA A 375 22.08 -11.19 7.82
C ALA A 375 20.86 -10.45 7.22
N ALA A 376 20.48 -10.86 6.02
CA ALA A 376 19.28 -10.41 5.32
C ALA A 376 18.09 -11.26 5.72
N VAL A 377 16.89 -10.74 5.56
CA VAL A 377 15.62 -11.47 5.71
C VAL A 377 14.60 -11.01 4.69
N ASP A 378 13.91 -11.97 4.07
CA ASP A 378 12.70 -11.71 3.31
C ASP A 378 11.53 -12.44 3.99
N CYS A 379 10.44 -11.71 4.25
CA CYS A 379 9.20 -12.28 4.75
C CYS A 379 8.31 -12.65 3.57
N LEU A 380 8.08 -13.93 3.40
CA LEU A 380 7.25 -14.49 2.34
C LEU A 380 5.86 -14.85 2.89
N VAL A 381 4.81 -14.50 2.15
CA VAL A 381 3.43 -14.84 2.51
C VAL A 381 2.74 -15.60 1.38
N PRO A 382 1.78 -16.51 1.70
CA PRO A 382 1.01 -17.23 0.68
C PRO A 382 0.28 -16.26 -0.27
N GLY A 383 0.28 -16.56 -1.56
CA GLY A 383 -0.44 -15.79 -2.58
C GLY A 383 0.37 -14.69 -3.25
N ILE A 384 1.30 -14.04 -2.55
CA ILE A 384 2.06 -12.93 -3.11
C ILE A 384 3.58 -13.17 -3.15
N GLY A 385 4.12 -14.01 -2.26
CA GLY A 385 5.56 -14.18 -2.07
C GLY A 385 6.13 -13.12 -1.13
N GLU A 386 7.26 -12.51 -1.45
CA GLU A 386 7.90 -11.48 -0.64
C GLU A 386 6.98 -10.28 -0.43
N ILE A 387 6.77 -9.91 0.85
CA ILE A 387 6.01 -8.72 1.27
C ILE A 387 6.87 -7.74 2.08
N ILE A 388 7.87 -8.23 2.79
CA ILE A 388 8.84 -7.46 3.58
C ILE A 388 10.24 -7.96 3.23
N GLY A 389 11.16 -7.03 2.99
CA GLY A 389 12.60 -7.29 2.93
C GLY A 389 13.33 -6.49 4.00
N GLY A 390 14.27 -7.10 4.70
CA GLY A 390 14.99 -6.46 5.80
C GLY A 390 16.38 -7.03 6.02
N SER A 391 17.07 -6.49 7.03
CA SER A 391 18.35 -7.02 7.46
C SER A 391 18.79 -6.46 8.80
N GLN A 392 19.68 -7.16 9.48
CA GLN A 392 20.60 -6.52 10.39
C GLN A 392 21.59 -5.68 9.57
N ARG A 393 21.89 -4.47 10.03
CA ARG A 393 22.79 -3.52 9.34
C ARG A 393 24.23 -3.77 9.75
N GLU A 394 25.19 -3.54 8.84
CA GLU A 394 26.60 -3.61 9.18
C GLU A 394 26.97 -2.48 10.14
N ASP A 395 27.41 -2.84 11.33
CA ASP A 395 27.76 -1.94 12.43
C ASP A 395 29.27 -1.75 12.60
N ASP A 396 30.08 -2.49 11.83
CA ASP A 396 31.53 -2.36 11.77
C ASP A 396 31.95 -1.40 10.66
N TYR A 397 32.71 -0.35 11.03
CA TYR A 397 33.16 0.68 10.08
C TYR A 397 34.03 0.13 8.95
N ASP A 398 35.01 -0.72 9.28
CA ASP A 398 35.97 -1.22 8.31
C ASP A 398 35.32 -2.20 7.33
N LYS A 399 34.41 -3.05 7.81
CA LYS A 399 33.65 -3.97 6.96
C LYS A 399 32.72 -3.20 6.02
N LEU A 400 32.00 -2.19 6.52
CA LEU A 400 31.12 -1.36 5.69
C LEU A 400 31.89 -0.60 4.61
N LEU A 401 33.03 0.03 4.98
CA LEU A 401 33.91 0.74 4.04
C LEU A 401 34.46 -0.23 2.98
N ALA A 402 34.91 -1.41 3.39
CA ALA A 402 35.39 -2.43 2.46
C ALA A 402 34.33 -2.81 1.44
N ARG A 403 33.07 -2.96 1.89
CA ARG A 403 31.94 -3.32 1.01
C ARG A 403 31.58 -2.19 0.04
N ILE A 404 31.58 -0.94 0.49
CA ILE A 404 31.39 0.25 -0.36
C ILE A 404 32.43 0.27 -1.48
N ASN A 405 33.72 0.06 -1.13
CA ASN A 405 34.81 0.03 -2.09
C ASN A 405 34.74 -1.19 -3.04
N GLU A 406 34.37 -2.37 -2.55
CA GLU A 406 34.17 -3.57 -3.37
C GLU A 406 33.15 -3.35 -4.49
N LEU A 407 32.09 -2.59 -4.21
CA LEU A 407 31.04 -2.25 -5.16
C LEU A 407 31.34 -1.02 -6.01
N GLY A 408 32.48 -0.37 -5.82
CA GLY A 408 32.89 0.83 -6.55
C GLY A 408 32.04 2.06 -6.25
N LEU A 409 31.40 2.10 -5.08
CA LEU A 409 30.60 3.25 -4.63
C LEU A 409 31.53 4.36 -4.10
N SER A 410 31.07 5.63 -4.18
CA SER A 410 31.83 6.79 -3.72
C SER A 410 31.81 6.89 -2.19
N GLU A 411 32.94 6.81 -1.53
CA GLU A 411 33.06 7.01 -0.08
C GLU A 411 32.52 8.38 0.36
N ASP A 412 32.73 9.42 -0.42
CA ASP A 412 32.26 10.78 -0.12
C ASP A 412 30.75 10.87 -0.06
N ASP A 413 30.04 10.15 -0.92
CA ASP A 413 28.58 10.14 -0.96
C ASP A 413 27.96 9.43 0.25
N TYR A 414 28.70 8.48 0.86
CA TYR A 414 28.26 7.71 2.03
C TYR A 414 28.98 8.11 3.32
N LYS A 415 29.72 9.20 3.33
CA LYS A 415 30.46 9.67 4.52
C LYS A 415 29.57 9.82 5.74
N PHE A 416 28.40 10.43 5.60
CA PHE A 416 27.43 10.59 6.69
C PHE A 416 27.01 9.25 7.28
N TYR A 417 26.90 8.22 6.46
CA TYR A 417 26.50 6.88 6.83
C TYR A 417 27.64 6.12 7.53
N LEU A 418 28.87 6.29 7.05
CA LEU A 418 30.09 5.78 7.71
C LEU A 418 30.32 6.45 9.06
N ASP A 419 30.01 7.74 9.21
CA ASP A 419 30.11 8.47 10.46
C ASP A 419 29.25 7.86 11.58
N LEU A 420 28.12 7.23 11.26
CA LEU A 420 27.29 6.51 12.24
C LEU A 420 28.04 5.32 12.87
N ARG A 421 28.96 4.70 12.13
CA ARG A 421 29.79 3.58 12.63
C ARG A 421 31.00 4.07 13.41
N LYS A 422 31.43 5.29 13.14
CA LYS A 422 32.58 5.92 13.77
C LYS A 422 32.23 6.59 15.11
N TYR A 423 31.03 7.14 15.24
CA TYR A 423 30.62 7.96 16.38
C TYR A 423 29.50 7.28 17.19
N GLY A 424 29.85 6.21 17.89
CA GLY A 424 28.91 5.51 18.76
C GLY A 424 28.02 4.50 18.04
N SER A 425 28.66 3.65 17.22
CA SER A 425 27.97 2.56 16.54
C SER A 425 27.23 1.64 17.51
N ALA A 426 26.06 1.21 17.11
CA ALA A 426 25.28 0.17 17.78
C ALA A 426 24.79 -0.82 16.75
N ARG A 427 24.68 -2.10 17.13
CA ARG A 427 23.98 -3.05 16.27
C ARG A 427 22.55 -2.56 16.08
N HIS A 428 22.03 -2.67 14.87
CA HIS A 428 20.69 -2.23 14.53
C HIS A 428 20.17 -3.02 13.33
N ALA A 429 18.86 -3.03 13.19
CA ALA A 429 18.18 -3.79 12.15
C ALA A 429 16.95 -3.01 11.70
N GLY A 430 16.43 -3.36 10.54
CA GLY A 430 15.23 -2.78 10.01
C GLY A 430 14.76 -3.46 8.73
N PHE A 431 13.57 -3.13 8.32
CA PHE A 431 12.96 -3.72 7.13
C PHE A 431 12.17 -2.70 6.31
N GLY A 432 11.85 -3.05 5.07
CA GLY A 432 10.95 -2.31 4.20
C GLY A 432 9.69 -3.11 3.88
N LEU A 433 8.52 -2.51 4.12
CA LEU A 433 7.23 -3.00 3.64
C LEU A 433 6.72 -2.08 2.54
N GLY A 434 6.53 -2.61 1.32
CA GLY A 434 5.82 -1.91 0.26
C GLY A 434 4.34 -1.75 0.60
N PHE A 435 3.89 -0.52 0.79
CA PHE A 435 2.52 -0.25 1.23
C PHE A 435 1.48 -0.76 0.23
N GLU A 436 1.70 -0.54 -1.06
CA GLU A 436 0.79 -1.01 -2.11
C GLU A 436 0.75 -2.53 -2.18
N ARG A 437 1.87 -3.20 -1.97
CA ARG A 437 1.92 -4.67 -1.92
C ARG A 437 1.13 -5.20 -0.73
N CYS A 438 1.21 -4.53 0.42
CA CYS A 438 0.38 -4.82 1.59
C CYS A 438 -1.11 -4.62 1.31
N VAL A 439 -1.50 -3.52 0.67
CA VAL A 439 -2.91 -3.27 0.30
C VAL A 439 -3.41 -4.29 -0.72
N MET A 440 -2.59 -4.67 -1.72
CA MET A 440 -2.92 -5.78 -2.65
C MET A 440 -3.17 -7.08 -1.88
N TYR A 441 -2.32 -7.38 -0.91
CA TYR A 441 -2.45 -8.58 -0.09
C TYR A 441 -3.74 -8.60 0.73
N LEU A 442 -4.07 -7.47 1.37
CA LEU A 442 -5.29 -7.30 2.16
C LEU A 442 -6.58 -7.35 1.34
N THR A 443 -6.56 -6.91 0.10
CA THR A 443 -7.75 -6.76 -0.75
C THR A 443 -7.92 -7.89 -1.78
N GLY A 444 -6.87 -8.68 -2.02
CA GLY A 444 -6.84 -9.66 -3.10
C GLY A 444 -6.72 -9.06 -4.50
N MET A 445 -6.44 -7.74 -4.61
CA MET A 445 -6.28 -7.07 -5.91
C MET A 445 -5.01 -7.54 -6.61
N GLY A 446 -5.15 -7.98 -7.86
CA GLY A 446 -4.05 -8.59 -8.62
C GLY A 446 -3.10 -7.61 -9.32
N ASN A 447 -3.34 -6.29 -9.23
CA ASN A 447 -2.52 -5.30 -9.92
C ASN A 447 -2.31 -4.05 -9.05
N ILE A 448 -1.06 -3.63 -8.92
CA ILE A 448 -0.66 -2.46 -8.11
C ILE A 448 -1.35 -1.16 -8.55
N ARG A 449 -1.66 -1.03 -9.86
CA ARG A 449 -2.39 0.12 -10.41
C ARG A 449 -3.80 0.27 -9.83
N ASP A 450 -4.33 -0.80 -9.25
CA ASP A 450 -5.70 -0.83 -8.72
C ASP A 450 -5.76 -0.54 -7.21
N VAL A 451 -4.62 -0.37 -6.57
CA VAL A 451 -4.52 0.01 -5.15
C VAL A 451 -3.87 1.39 -4.94
N ILE A 452 -3.50 2.07 -6.02
CA ILE A 452 -2.99 3.44 -6.04
C ILE A 452 -4.08 4.35 -6.64
N PRO A 453 -4.44 5.47 -6.00
CA PRO A 453 -5.46 6.39 -6.54
C PRO A 453 -5.17 6.85 -7.97
N PHE A 454 -3.97 7.33 -8.23
CA PHE A 454 -3.47 7.79 -9.53
C PHE A 454 -2.11 7.15 -9.80
N PRO A 455 -2.07 5.94 -10.39
CA PRO A 455 -0.84 5.18 -10.52
C PRO A 455 0.14 5.83 -11.51
N ARG A 456 1.41 5.89 -11.13
CA ARG A 456 2.54 6.28 -11.99
C ARG A 456 3.28 5.01 -12.39
N THR A 457 3.29 4.71 -13.69
CA THR A 457 3.94 3.52 -14.23
C THR A 457 4.58 3.86 -15.57
N VAL A 458 5.38 2.94 -16.13
CA VAL A 458 5.95 3.11 -17.46
C VAL A 458 4.86 3.53 -18.46
N ASN A 459 5.10 4.59 -19.20
CA ASN A 459 4.20 5.20 -20.19
C ASN A 459 2.83 5.66 -19.63
N ASN A 460 2.70 5.86 -18.32
CA ASN A 460 1.47 6.35 -17.73
C ASN A 460 1.74 7.37 -16.61
N CYS A 461 1.36 8.61 -16.86
CA CYS A 461 1.38 9.74 -15.91
C CYS A 461 0.06 10.54 -15.96
N GLU A 462 -1.03 9.89 -16.39
CA GLU A 462 -2.32 10.53 -16.54
C GLU A 462 -3.01 10.76 -15.19
N LEU A 463 -3.56 12.00 -15.00
CA LEU A 463 -4.28 12.53 -13.82
C LEU A 463 -3.52 12.45 -12.51
#